data_2f31111c1acfb50c41ec7aa15ba01589
#
_entry.id   2f31111c1acfb50c41ec7aa15ba01589
#
_cell.length_a   1.000
_cell.length_b   1.000
_cell.length_c   1.000
_cell.angle_alpha   90.00
_cell.angle_beta   90.00
_cell.angle_gamma   90.00
#
_symmetry.space_group_name_H-M   'P 1'
#
loop_
_entity.id
_entity.type
_entity.pdbx_description
1 polymer ?
#
loop_
_entity_poly.entity_id
_entity_poly.type
_entity_poly.pdbx_seq_one_letter_code
_entity_poly.pdbx_strand_id
1 'polypeptide(L)'
;MINNFIIISEARSGTTSLTGSINSGLRTPENRFWSNGIESQPVLGEPFTLLFKRIDDPDPSVARNRPLYNYVHGENGFFTRLPERTKKFVEPKRSPKFKIEDRHDTPQYVFDDVIDLSYTENNGIKEIVRGESYCEKLLSATSRCDYRYIHLRRHNHLAMAISFWMSKQHNVWNFPANWPQNKKFRQNIINKFKDFDLEPLDITELERHVARLDKRKEIFEDIKNENWITIEFKDLYSSGHELSYNTYLKIVDFINLDIHSETFNKCQGSHTWVDMFFGNGKRVTQNCVYDKIPNLKEILSHFDYTKEQLSERI
;
A
#
# COMPACT_ATOMS: atom_id res chain seq x y z
N MET A 1 -9.37 8.50 -21.88
CA MET A 1 -8.01 8.73 -21.30
C MET A 1 -8.14 8.49 -19.80
N ILE A 2 -7.21 7.73 -19.20
CA ILE A 2 -7.22 7.45 -17.76
C ILE A 2 -6.85 8.73 -17.01
N ASN A 3 -7.58 9.05 -15.95
CA ASN A 3 -7.23 10.15 -15.08
C ASN A 3 -6.06 9.75 -14.18
N ASN A 4 -5.12 10.65 -13.97
CA ASN A 4 -4.07 10.43 -12.99
C ASN A 4 -4.68 10.37 -11.58
N PHE A 5 -4.20 9.45 -10.74
CA PHE A 5 -4.80 9.22 -9.43
C PHE A 5 -3.77 8.94 -8.33
N ILE A 6 -4.21 9.17 -7.10
CA ILE A 6 -3.49 8.83 -5.89
C ILE A 6 -4.32 7.86 -5.06
N ILE A 7 -3.72 6.71 -4.69
CA ILE A 7 -4.25 5.85 -3.63
C ILE A 7 -3.60 6.30 -2.33
N ILE A 8 -4.40 6.83 -1.44
CA ILE A 8 -3.94 7.35 -0.15
C ILE A 8 -4.63 6.61 1.00
N SER A 9 -3.88 6.26 2.03
CA SER A 9 -4.44 5.64 3.24
C SER A 9 -3.41 5.52 4.35
N GLU A 10 -3.86 5.02 5.48
CA GLU A 10 -2.99 4.55 6.55
C GLU A 10 -2.36 3.19 6.21
N ALA A 11 -1.31 2.83 6.94
CA ALA A 11 -0.70 1.52 6.82
C ALA A 11 -1.69 0.39 7.18
N ARG A 12 -1.58 -0.77 6.52
CA ARG A 12 -2.41 -1.96 6.77
C ARG A 12 -3.88 -1.84 6.35
N SER A 13 -4.20 -0.90 5.49
CA SER A 13 -5.54 -0.69 4.91
C SER A 13 -5.80 -1.44 3.58
N GLY A 14 -4.89 -2.33 3.16
CA GLY A 14 -5.10 -3.14 1.94
C GLY A 14 -4.70 -2.45 0.62
N THR A 15 -4.09 -1.28 0.66
CA THR A 15 -3.70 -0.52 -0.55
C THR A 15 -2.79 -1.28 -1.50
N THR A 16 -1.92 -2.17 -1.00
CA THR A 16 -1.04 -2.98 -1.85
C THR A 16 -1.83 -3.90 -2.79
N SER A 17 -2.91 -4.51 -2.29
CA SER A 17 -3.77 -5.36 -3.12
C SER A 17 -4.54 -4.53 -4.15
N LEU A 18 -5.10 -3.39 -3.74
CA LEU A 18 -5.78 -2.47 -4.66
C LEU A 18 -4.83 -1.98 -5.77
N THR A 19 -3.64 -1.51 -5.40
CA THR A 19 -2.61 -1.10 -6.36
C THR A 19 -2.26 -2.21 -7.34
N GLY A 20 -2.11 -3.44 -6.84
CA GLY A 20 -1.83 -4.61 -7.67
C GLY A 20 -2.94 -4.90 -8.68
N SER A 21 -4.21 -4.77 -8.28
CA SER A 21 -5.36 -4.97 -9.16
C SER A 21 -5.42 -3.91 -10.25
N ILE A 22 -5.26 -2.65 -9.89
CA ILE A 22 -5.26 -1.55 -10.87
C ILE A 22 -4.07 -1.68 -11.82
N ASN A 23 -2.86 -1.95 -11.32
CA ASN A 23 -1.68 -2.19 -12.17
C ASN A 23 -1.89 -3.32 -13.17
N SER A 24 -2.59 -4.38 -12.77
CA SER A 24 -2.88 -5.49 -13.67
C SER A 24 -3.83 -5.09 -14.80
N GLY A 25 -4.78 -4.20 -14.53
CA GLY A 25 -5.68 -3.62 -15.52
C GLY A 25 -5.01 -2.62 -16.47
N LEU A 26 -3.95 -1.95 -16.00
CA LEU A 26 -3.24 -0.92 -16.78
C LEU A 26 -2.11 -1.47 -17.65
N ARG A 27 -1.65 -2.70 -17.40
CA ARG A 27 -0.57 -3.32 -18.17
C ARG A 27 -1.06 -3.79 -19.53
N THR A 28 -0.63 -3.12 -20.59
CA THR A 28 -0.77 -3.62 -21.97
C THR A 28 0.32 -4.65 -22.29
N PRO A 29 0.15 -5.50 -23.31
CA PRO A 29 1.22 -6.37 -23.79
C PRO A 29 2.50 -5.60 -24.12
N GLU A 30 2.39 -4.38 -24.64
CA GLU A 30 3.48 -3.50 -25.01
C GLU A 30 4.21 -2.93 -23.78
N ASN A 31 3.49 -2.63 -22.68
CA ASN A 31 4.09 -2.14 -21.44
C ASN A 31 4.45 -3.26 -20.44
N ARG A 32 4.20 -4.54 -20.79
CA ARG A 32 4.73 -5.67 -20.02
C ARG A 32 6.22 -5.89 -20.24
N PHE A 33 6.72 -5.44 -21.38
CA PHE A 33 8.09 -5.66 -21.79
C PHE A 33 8.89 -4.37 -21.68
N TRP A 34 9.97 -4.47 -21.02
CA TRP A 34 11.08 -3.60 -20.85
C TRP A 34 11.40 -2.77 -22.13
N SER A 35 10.84 -1.60 -22.30
CA SER A 35 11.48 -0.63 -23.16
C SER A 35 12.76 -0.18 -22.45
N ASN A 36 13.90 -0.54 -22.97
CA ASN A 36 15.22 -0.25 -22.41
C ASN A 36 15.57 -0.97 -21.08
N GLY A 37 14.98 -2.12 -20.79
CA GLY A 37 15.33 -2.90 -19.61
C GLY A 37 14.68 -2.42 -18.30
N ILE A 38 13.77 -1.45 -18.34
CA ILE A 38 13.07 -0.93 -17.16
C ILE A 38 11.59 -1.27 -17.26
N GLU A 39 11.06 -2.01 -16.29
CA GLU A 39 9.65 -2.34 -16.24
C GLU A 39 8.84 -1.08 -15.93
N SER A 40 7.88 -0.71 -16.80
CA SER A 40 6.99 0.41 -16.52
C SER A 40 6.14 0.12 -15.28
N GLN A 41 5.98 1.12 -14.44
CA GLN A 41 5.14 1.05 -13.24
C GLN A 41 3.95 2.00 -13.42
N PRO A 42 2.82 1.53 -14.00
CA PRO A 42 1.66 2.38 -14.19
C PRO A 42 1.18 3.03 -12.90
N VAL A 43 1.26 2.31 -11.78
CA VAL A 43 1.06 2.86 -10.44
C VAL A 43 2.33 2.68 -9.62
N LEU A 44 2.97 3.79 -9.28
CA LEU A 44 4.19 3.80 -8.48
C LEU A 44 3.84 3.68 -6.99
N GLY A 45 4.29 2.60 -6.35
CA GLY A 45 4.02 2.33 -4.94
C GLY A 45 5.00 3.04 -4.00
N GLU A 46 4.51 3.91 -3.14
CA GLU A 46 5.26 4.59 -2.07
C GLU A 46 6.55 5.28 -2.56
N PRO A 47 6.46 6.20 -3.56
CA PRO A 47 7.64 6.82 -4.16
C PRO A 47 8.57 7.47 -3.12
N PHE A 48 8.01 8.13 -2.12
CA PHE A 48 8.80 8.77 -1.05
C PHE A 48 9.50 7.76 -0.14
N THR A 49 8.96 6.52 -0.02
CA THR A 49 9.66 5.44 0.68
C THR A 49 10.83 4.94 -0.14
N LEU A 50 10.58 4.73 -1.42
CA LEU A 50 11.56 4.11 -2.32
C LEU A 50 12.77 5.01 -2.56
N LEU A 51 12.58 6.33 -2.63
CA LEU A 51 13.66 7.28 -2.87
C LEU A 51 14.79 7.19 -1.83
N PHE A 52 14.44 6.97 -0.56
CA PHE A 52 15.41 6.93 0.54
C PHE A 52 16.00 5.54 0.80
N LYS A 53 15.50 4.50 0.13
CA LYS A 53 16.06 3.15 0.23
C LYS A 53 17.16 2.94 -0.81
N ARG A 54 18.08 2.04 -0.50
CA ARG A 54 19.15 1.64 -1.43
C ARG A 54 18.79 0.32 -2.13
N ILE A 55 19.24 0.18 -3.37
CA ILE A 55 19.06 -1.04 -4.16
C ILE A 55 19.88 -2.22 -3.64
N ASP A 56 20.97 -1.94 -2.96
CA ASP A 56 21.88 -2.89 -2.33
C ASP A 56 21.50 -3.23 -0.88
N ASP A 57 20.35 -2.75 -0.41
CA ASP A 57 19.81 -3.10 0.90
C ASP A 57 19.65 -4.62 1.02
N PRO A 58 20.24 -5.26 2.04
CA PRO A 58 20.12 -6.69 2.26
C PRO A 58 18.71 -7.15 2.67
N ASP A 59 17.77 -6.22 2.87
CA ASP A 59 16.38 -6.55 3.19
C ASP A 59 15.79 -7.47 2.13
N PRO A 60 15.29 -8.67 2.50
CA PRO A 60 14.65 -9.57 1.55
C PRO A 60 13.48 -8.97 0.77
N SER A 61 12.86 -7.89 1.29
CA SER A 61 11.81 -7.16 0.58
C SER A 61 12.34 -6.43 -0.64
N VAL A 62 13.57 -5.92 -0.61
CA VAL A 62 14.24 -5.27 -1.74
C VAL A 62 14.51 -6.28 -2.85
N ALA A 63 15.06 -7.46 -2.50
CA ALA A 63 15.31 -8.51 -3.48
C ALA A 63 14.02 -8.98 -4.18
N ARG A 64 12.90 -9.06 -3.44
CA ARG A 64 11.59 -9.44 -3.99
C ARG A 64 10.98 -8.39 -4.91
N ASN A 65 11.27 -7.13 -4.66
CA ASN A 65 10.75 -6.00 -5.43
C ASN A 65 11.82 -5.41 -6.36
N ARG A 66 12.82 -6.19 -6.76
CA ARG A 66 13.93 -5.74 -7.60
C ARG A 66 13.48 -4.94 -8.83
N PRO A 67 12.43 -5.35 -9.57
CA PRO A 67 11.95 -4.56 -10.70
C PRO A 67 11.55 -3.14 -10.32
N LEU A 68 10.83 -2.97 -9.21
CA LEU A 68 10.43 -1.65 -8.71
C LEU A 68 11.65 -0.81 -8.27
N TYR A 69 12.63 -1.44 -7.62
CA TYR A 69 13.86 -0.76 -7.25
C TYR A 69 14.70 -0.37 -8.47
N ASN A 70 14.75 -1.22 -9.49
CA ASN A 70 15.40 -0.89 -10.75
C ASN A 70 14.68 0.28 -11.46
N TYR A 71 13.35 0.30 -11.44
CA TYR A 71 12.59 1.43 -11.97
C TYR A 71 12.93 2.74 -11.25
N VAL A 72 13.08 2.71 -9.94
CA VAL A 72 13.37 3.94 -9.16
C VAL A 72 14.86 4.32 -9.22
N HIS A 73 15.77 3.36 -9.12
CA HIS A 73 17.20 3.60 -8.89
C HIS A 73 18.13 3.13 -10.01
N GLY A 74 17.59 2.56 -11.10
CA GLY A 74 18.38 2.16 -12.26
C GLY A 74 19.04 3.36 -12.95
N GLU A 75 19.94 3.09 -13.88
CA GLU A 75 20.72 4.11 -14.60
C GLU A 75 19.84 5.20 -15.23
N ASN A 76 18.70 4.81 -15.80
CA ASN A 76 17.66 5.72 -16.32
C ASN A 76 16.41 5.70 -15.45
N GLY A 77 16.57 5.45 -14.15
CA GLY A 77 15.46 5.27 -13.22
C GLY A 77 14.79 6.59 -12.83
N PHE A 78 13.68 6.49 -12.14
CA PHE A 78 12.90 7.63 -11.66
C PHE A 78 13.77 8.64 -10.87
N PHE A 79 14.64 8.14 -9.98
CA PHE A 79 15.50 9.00 -9.17
C PHE A 79 16.48 9.84 -10.02
N THR A 80 17.03 9.28 -11.10
CA THR A 80 18.01 10.00 -11.92
C THR A 80 17.40 11.16 -12.69
N ARG A 81 16.09 11.14 -12.92
CA ARG A 81 15.32 12.18 -13.62
C ARG A 81 14.78 13.29 -12.72
N LEU A 82 14.87 13.11 -11.41
CA LEU A 82 14.52 14.19 -10.47
C LEU A 82 15.47 15.40 -10.60
N PRO A 83 15.01 16.60 -10.27
CA PRO A 83 15.85 17.77 -10.19
C PRO A 83 17.07 17.59 -9.27
N GLU A 84 18.18 18.22 -9.62
CA GLU A 84 19.44 18.08 -8.89
C GLU A 84 19.33 18.48 -7.41
N ARG A 85 18.49 19.48 -7.09
CA ARG A 85 18.23 19.90 -5.70
C ARG A 85 17.64 18.75 -4.86
N THR A 86 16.73 17.96 -5.43
CA THR A 86 16.11 16.82 -4.76
C THR A 86 17.08 15.65 -4.64
N LYS A 87 17.88 15.37 -5.66
CA LYS A 87 18.94 14.35 -5.59
C LYS A 87 19.94 14.68 -4.48
N LYS A 88 20.44 15.91 -4.42
CA LYS A 88 21.36 16.37 -3.37
C LYS A 88 20.79 16.25 -1.96
N PHE A 89 19.49 16.43 -1.79
CA PHE A 89 18.83 16.25 -0.49
C PHE A 89 18.68 14.77 -0.11
N VAL A 90 18.30 13.93 -1.09
CA VAL A 90 17.98 12.53 -0.85
C VAL A 90 19.24 11.67 -0.72
N GLU A 91 20.23 11.84 -1.61
CA GLU A 91 21.41 10.96 -1.70
C GLU A 91 22.16 10.76 -0.39
N PRO A 92 22.50 11.81 0.41
CA PRO A 92 23.19 11.64 1.68
C PRO A 92 22.35 10.89 2.74
N LYS A 93 21.04 10.87 2.57
CA LYS A 93 20.09 10.26 3.51
C LYS A 93 19.69 8.84 3.12
N ARG A 94 20.12 8.36 1.95
CA ARG A 94 19.86 6.99 1.50
C ARG A 94 20.65 6.00 2.36
N SER A 95 19.92 5.16 3.09
CA SER A 95 20.52 4.19 4.00
C SER A 95 19.67 2.94 4.08
N PRO A 96 20.26 1.74 4.21
CA PRO A 96 19.55 0.53 4.58
C PRO A 96 18.79 0.67 5.91
N LYS A 97 19.32 1.50 6.82
CA LYS A 97 18.75 1.76 8.14
C LYS A 97 17.77 2.95 8.14
N PHE A 98 17.46 3.52 6.97
CA PHE A 98 16.55 4.66 6.89
C PHE A 98 15.21 4.34 7.54
N LYS A 99 14.93 5.03 8.63
CA LYS A 99 13.64 4.94 9.32
C LYS A 99 12.67 5.94 8.69
N ILE A 100 11.45 5.49 8.54
CA ILE A 100 10.36 6.28 7.96
C ILE A 100 10.06 7.53 8.79
N GLU A 101 10.33 7.47 10.09
CA GLU A 101 10.21 8.59 11.02
C GLU A 101 11.16 9.76 10.69
N ASP A 102 12.28 9.48 10.03
CA ASP A 102 13.27 10.50 9.62
C ASP A 102 12.80 11.41 8.47
N ARG A 103 11.53 11.27 8.02
CA ARG A 103 10.97 12.04 6.90
C ARG A 103 10.29 13.34 7.28
N HIS A 104 10.07 13.59 8.56
CA HIS A 104 9.39 14.81 9.01
C HIS A 104 10.08 16.06 8.49
N ASP A 105 11.40 16.01 8.29
CA ASP A 105 12.22 17.12 7.79
C ASP A 105 12.32 17.18 6.26
N THR A 106 11.59 16.34 5.52
CA THR A 106 11.61 16.39 4.06
C THR A 106 11.00 17.72 3.59
N PRO A 107 11.75 18.56 2.86
CA PRO A 107 11.26 19.84 2.38
C PRO A 107 10.11 19.70 1.37
N GLN A 108 9.26 20.71 1.28
CA GLN A 108 8.12 20.74 0.34
C GLN A 108 8.57 20.49 -1.11
N TYR A 109 9.67 21.11 -1.56
CA TYR A 109 10.13 20.94 -2.93
C TYR A 109 10.47 19.51 -3.34
N VAL A 110 10.80 18.63 -2.37
CA VAL A 110 11.02 17.20 -2.64
C VAL A 110 9.69 16.54 -2.98
N PHE A 111 8.61 16.87 -2.26
CA PHE A 111 7.26 16.42 -2.60
C PHE A 111 6.87 16.92 -3.97
N ASP A 112 7.07 18.20 -4.23
CA ASP A 112 6.74 18.85 -5.49
C ASP A 112 7.43 18.16 -6.67
N ASP A 113 8.74 17.99 -6.62
CA ASP A 113 9.52 17.39 -7.70
C ASP A 113 9.14 15.92 -7.95
N VAL A 114 8.86 15.15 -6.88
CA VAL A 114 8.44 13.75 -6.99
C VAL A 114 7.04 13.64 -7.58
N ILE A 115 6.13 14.49 -7.16
CA ILE A 115 4.76 14.51 -7.66
C ILE A 115 4.71 14.94 -9.12
N ASP A 116 5.41 16.01 -9.49
CA ASP A 116 5.46 16.50 -10.87
C ASP A 116 5.99 15.42 -11.83
N LEU A 117 7.08 14.74 -11.45
CA LEU A 117 7.63 13.66 -12.25
C LEU A 117 6.67 12.45 -12.31
N SER A 118 6.08 12.06 -11.17
CA SER A 118 5.10 10.97 -11.14
C SER A 118 3.87 11.27 -11.99
N TYR A 119 3.41 12.52 -12.01
CA TYR A 119 2.25 12.93 -12.80
C TYR A 119 2.47 12.76 -14.29
N THR A 120 3.69 12.97 -14.76
CA THR A 120 4.04 12.85 -16.19
C THR A 120 4.37 11.41 -16.62
N GLU A 121 4.83 10.57 -15.70
CA GLU A 121 5.36 9.25 -16.04
C GLU A 121 4.48 8.07 -15.61
N ASN A 122 3.62 8.26 -14.63
CA ASN A 122 2.80 7.22 -14.04
C ASN A 122 1.32 7.61 -14.14
N ASN A 123 0.43 6.65 -14.36
CA ASN A 123 -1.00 6.87 -14.27
C ASN A 123 -1.45 7.14 -12.84
N GLY A 124 -0.72 6.62 -11.87
CA GLY A 124 -1.04 6.83 -10.48
C GLY A 124 0.11 6.59 -9.54
N ILE A 125 -0.07 7.03 -8.31
CA ILE A 125 0.80 6.72 -7.20
C ILE A 125 -0.01 6.11 -6.05
N LYS A 126 0.65 5.31 -5.23
CA LYS A 126 0.09 4.81 -3.98
C LYS A 126 0.98 5.32 -2.85
N GLU A 127 0.38 6.01 -1.87
CA GLU A 127 1.13 6.53 -0.74
C GLU A 127 0.46 6.19 0.59
N ILE A 128 1.30 5.91 1.59
CA ILE A 128 0.87 5.66 2.96
C ILE A 128 1.17 6.91 3.78
N VAL A 129 0.12 7.54 4.28
CA VAL A 129 0.25 8.72 5.13
C VAL A 129 0.77 8.34 6.50
N ARG A 130 1.80 9.04 6.96
CA ARG A 130 2.53 8.68 8.17
C ARG A 130 2.49 9.76 9.26
N GLY A 131 1.86 10.88 8.97
CA GLY A 131 1.70 11.99 9.91
C GLY A 131 1.04 13.20 9.25
N GLU A 132 0.61 14.15 10.06
CA GLU A 132 -0.10 15.35 9.65
C GLU A 132 0.72 16.20 8.66
N SER A 133 1.92 16.62 9.08
CA SER A 133 2.82 17.41 8.21
C SER A 133 3.19 16.71 6.90
N TYR A 134 3.30 15.37 6.91
CA TYR A 134 3.51 14.60 5.69
C TYR A 134 2.29 14.67 4.76
N CYS A 135 1.09 14.54 5.33
CA CYS A 135 -0.17 14.63 4.59
C CYS A 135 -0.34 16.00 3.96
N GLU A 136 -0.12 17.07 4.73
CA GLU A 136 -0.20 18.45 4.25
C GLU A 136 0.76 18.71 3.06
N LYS A 137 2.01 18.27 3.19
CA LYS A 137 3.01 18.42 2.11
C LYS A 137 2.62 17.63 0.86
N LEU A 138 2.13 16.40 1.03
CA LEU A 138 1.67 15.58 -0.08
C LEU A 138 0.48 16.23 -0.79
N LEU A 139 -0.53 16.67 -0.05
CA LEU A 139 -1.71 17.33 -0.60
C LEU A 139 -1.36 18.67 -1.26
N SER A 140 -0.48 19.46 -0.66
CA SER A 140 0.03 20.69 -1.26
C SER A 140 0.73 20.41 -2.60
N ALA A 141 1.57 19.40 -2.69
CA ALA A 141 2.22 19.03 -3.94
C ALA A 141 1.24 18.56 -5.00
N THR A 142 0.27 17.72 -4.61
CA THR A 142 -0.70 17.13 -5.54
C THR A 142 -1.79 18.08 -5.99
N SER A 143 -2.11 19.12 -5.20
CA SER A 143 -3.09 20.14 -5.59
C SER A 143 -2.69 20.98 -6.81
N ARG A 144 -1.41 20.94 -7.19
CA ARG A 144 -0.89 21.59 -8.42
C ARG A 144 -1.13 20.76 -9.68
N CYS A 145 -1.53 19.51 -9.52
CA CYS A 145 -1.80 18.57 -10.58
C CYS A 145 -3.26 18.12 -10.52
N ASP A 146 -3.79 17.66 -11.63
CA ASP A 146 -5.18 17.17 -11.71
C ASP A 146 -5.24 15.68 -11.30
N TYR A 147 -4.94 15.40 -10.03
CA TYR A 147 -5.07 14.06 -9.47
C TYR A 147 -6.48 13.79 -8.96
N ARG A 148 -6.92 12.55 -9.16
CA ARG A 148 -8.06 11.97 -8.44
C ARG A 148 -7.57 11.19 -7.24
N TYR A 149 -8.26 11.34 -6.11
CA TYR A 149 -7.85 10.75 -4.83
C TYR A 149 -8.74 9.57 -4.46
N ILE A 150 -8.13 8.42 -4.26
CA ILE A 150 -8.78 7.21 -3.78
C ILE A 150 -8.33 7.00 -2.34
N HIS A 151 -9.16 7.34 -1.39
CA HIS A 151 -8.91 7.09 0.03
C HIS A 151 -9.46 5.72 0.42
N LEU A 152 -8.57 4.78 0.72
CA LEU A 152 -8.97 3.48 1.23
C LEU A 152 -8.98 3.51 2.76
N ARG A 153 -10.16 3.59 3.32
CA ARG A 153 -10.40 3.76 4.76
C ARG A 153 -10.64 2.42 5.44
N ARG A 154 -10.01 2.23 6.58
CA ARG A 154 -10.24 1.09 7.46
C ARG A 154 -10.55 1.60 8.87
N HIS A 155 -11.77 1.34 9.35
CA HIS A 155 -12.22 1.82 10.66
C HIS A 155 -11.67 1.03 11.85
N ASN A 156 -11.31 -0.22 11.64
CA ASN A 156 -10.81 -1.06 12.72
C ASN A 156 -9.33 -0.77 13.01
N HIS A 157 -9.10 0.33 13.70
CA HIS A 157 -7.75 0.80 14.03
C HIS A 157 -7.02 -0.17 14.95
N LEU A 158 -7.73 -0.87 15.86
CA LEU A 158 -7.11 -1.91 16.68
C LEU A 158 -6.60 -3.08 15.83
N ALA A 159 -7.39 -3.56 14.88
CA ALA A 159 -6.94 -4.61 13.95
C ALA A 159 -5.74 -4.15 13.09
N MET A 160 -5.71 -2.87 12.69
CA MET A 160 -4.57 -2.29 11.98
C MET A 160 -3.32 -2.26 12.87
N ALA A 161 -3.43 -1.80 14.09
CA ALA A 161 -2.33 -1.72 15.06
C ALA A 161 -1.78 -3.12 15.37
N ILE A 162 -2.63 -4.09 15.67
CA ILE A 162 -2.22 -5.48 15.89
C ILE A 162 -1.52 -6.05 14.65
N SER A 163 -2.10 -5.87 13.46
CA SER A 163 -1.49 -6.33 12.20
C SER A 163 -0.13 -5.68 11.94
N PHE A 164 0.06 -4.42 12.33
CA PHE A 164 1.34 -3.73 12.23
C PHE A 164 2.38 -4.35 13.16
N TRP A 165 2.06 -4.53 14.44
CA TRP A 165 2.98 -5.08 15.44
C TRP A 165 3.36 -6.54 15.16
N MET A 166 2.39 -7.36 14.73
CA MET A 166 2.67 -8.72 14.27
C MET A 166 3.64 -8.73 13.08
N SER A 167 3.41 -7.83 12.11
CA SER A 167 4.30 -7.70 10.95
C SER A 167 5.71 -7.27 11.36
N LYS A 168 5.83 -6.41 12.38
CA LYS A 168 7.10 -5.94 12.92
C LYS A 168 7.86 -7.05 13.64
N GLN A 169 7.20 -7.85 14.48
CA GLN A 169 7.82 -8.96 15.19
C GLN A 169 8.41 -10.00 14.21
N HIS A 170 7.75 -10.25 13.09
CA HIS A 170 8.15 -11.30 12.15
C HIS A 170 8.87 -10.78 10.91
N ASN A 171 9.06 -9.47 10.79
CA ASN A 171 9.57 -8.83 9.59
C ASN A 171 8.84 -9.26 8.29
N VAL A 172 7.50 -9.46 8.39
CA VAL A 172 6.64 -9.84 7.26
C VAL A 172 5.58 -8.78 7.04
N TRP A 173 5.91 -7.82 6.16
CA TRP A 173 5.06 -6.66 5.91
C TRP A 173 4.00 -6.86 4.84
N ASN A 174 4.29 -7.68 3.84
CA ASN A 174 3.38 -7.94 2.72
C ASN A 174 3.34 -9.42 2.39
N PHE A 175 2.13 -9.92 2.17
CA PHE A 175 1.94 -11.20 1.53
C PHE A 175 1.99 -10.96 0.02
N PRO A 176 2.84 -11.65 -0.73
CA PRO A 176 2.80 -11.55 -2.18
C PRO A 176 1.52 -12.22 -2.70
N ALA A 177 0.40 -11.48 -2.64
CA ALA A 177 -0.88 -11.93 -3.16
C ALA A 177 -0.78 -12.24 -4.66
N ASN A 178 0.11 -11.55 -5.36
CA ASN A 178 0.26 -11.56 -6.80
C ASN A 178 1.24 -12.61 -7.34
N TRP A 179 1.65 -13.59 -6.52
CA TRP A 179 2.52 -14.66 -6.99
C TRP A 179 1.80 -16.02 -7.03
N PRO A 180 0.87 -16.22 -7.98
CA PRO A 180 0.22 -17.52 -8.16
C PRO A 180 1.20 -18.64 -8.49
N GLN A 181 2.36 -18.29 -9.07
CA GLN A 181 3.35 -19.25 -9.52
C GLN A 181 4.19 -19.88 -8.39
N ASN A 182 4.14 -19.34 -7.17
CA ASN A 182 4.96 -19.84 -6.08
C ASN A 182 4.13 -20.32 -4.87
N LYS A 183 3.24 -21.31 -5.12
CA LYS A 183 2.44 -21.97 -4.07
C LYS A 183 3.31 -22.45 -2.90
N LYS A 184 4.52 -22.94 -3.19
CA LYS A 184 5.47 -23.44 -2.19
C LYS A 184 6.00 -22.32 -1.29
N PHE A 185 6.35 -21.17 -1.86
CA PHE A 185 6.81 -20.01 -1.10
C PHE A 185 5.70 -19.45 -0.20
N ARG A 186 4.48 -19.34 -0.77
CA ARG A 186 3.28 -18.93 -0.02
C ARG A 186 2.98 -19.87 1.14
N GLN A 187 3.02 -21.17 0.90
CA GLN A 187 2.80 -22.17 1.94
C GLN A 187 3.90 -22.11 3.01
N ASN A 188 5.15 -21.87 2.62
CA ASN A 188 6.25 -21.70 3.59
C ASN A 188 6.05 -20.46 4.48
N ILE A 189 5.55 -19.34 3.94
CA ILE A 189 5.22 -18.17 4.77
C ILE A 189 4.04 -18.47 5.71
N ILE A 190 2.97 -19.11 5.21
CA ILE A 190 1.82 -19.53 6.03
C ILE A 190 2.29 -20.48 7.14
N ASN A 191 3.13 -21.44 6.80
CA ASN A 191 3.69 -22.37 7.77
C ASN A 191 4.55 -21.64 8.79
N LYS A 192 5.42 -20.72 8.34
CA LYS A 192 6.17 -19.86 9.27
C LYS A 192 5.24 -19.17 10.27
N PHE A 193 4.14 -18.54 9.80
CA PHE A 193 3.19 -17.92 10.72
C PHE A 193 2.47 -18.91 11.63
N LYS A 194 2.32 -20.17 11.24
CA LYS A 194 1.77 -21.22 12.11
C LYS A 194 2.75 -21.65 13.19
N ASP A 195 4.04 -21.58 12.90
CA ASP A 195 5.12 -22.08 13.76
C ASP A 195 5.73 -20.97 14.64
N PHE A 196 5.28 -19.72 14.49
CA PHE A 196 5.79 -18.62 15.29
C PHE A 196 5.13 -18.57 16.67
N ASP A 197 5.97 -18.48 17.69
CA ASP A 197 5.57 -17.98 19.00
C ASP A 197 5.55 -16.44 18.92
N LEU A 198 4.35 -15.87 19.05
CA LEU A 198 4.20 -14.42 19.14
C LEU A 198 4.55 -13.98 20.57
N GLU A 199 5.34 -12.93 20.67
CA GLU A 199 5.52 -12.22 21.91
C GLU A 199 4.23 -11.49 22.29
N PRO A 200 3.92 -11.32 23.61
CA PRO A 200 2.81 -10.47 24.02
C PRO A 200 2.94 -9.08 23.39
N LEU A 201 1.82 -8.53 22.94
CA LEU A 201 1.81 -7.19 22.40
C LEU A 201 1.70 -6.16 23.54
N ASP A 202 2.53 -5.14 23.49
CA ASP A 202 2.51 -4.04 24.45
C ASP A 202 1.23 -3.20 24.25
N ILE A 203 0.35 -3.22 25.27
CA ILE A 203 -0.95 -2.51 25.24
C ILE A 203 -0.74 -1.01 25.13
N THR A 204 0.26 -0.45 25.81
CA THR A 204 0.55 0.99 25.75
C THR A 204 1.00 1.41 24.34
N GLU A 205 1.79 0.57 23.67
CA GLU A 205 2.17 0.83 22.28
C GLU A 205 1.00 0.66 21.30
N LEU A 206 0.09 -0.28 21.57
CA LEU A 206 -1.16 -0.40 20.81
C LEU A 206 -2.04 0.84 20.97
N GLU A 207 -2.24 1.33 22.19
CA GLU A 207 -3.00 2.57 22.47
C GLU A 207 -2.44 3.76 21.69
N ARG A 208 -1.11 3.98 21.78
CA ARG A 208 -0.45 5.06 21.05
C ARG A 208 -0.64 4.91 19.53
N HIS A 209 -0.63 3.68 19.03
CA HIS A 209 -0.81 3.43 17.60
C HIS A 209 -2.25 3.70 17.18
N VAL A 210 -3.24 3.22 17.93
CA VAL A 210 -4.66 3.48 17.68
C VAL A 210 -4.94 4.99 17.71
N ALA A 211 -4.50 5.69 18.76
CA ALA A 211 -4.67 7.14 18.87
C ALA A 211 -4.05 7.91 17.67
N ARG A 212 -2.91 7.47 17.15
CA ARG A 212 -2.33 8.05 15.93
C ARG A 212 -3.19 7.79 14.69
N LEU A 213 -3.81 6.63 14.59
CA LEU A 213 -4.71 6.30 13.48
C LEU A 213 -6.00 7.12 13.55
N ASP A 214 -6.56 7.28 14.76
CA ASP A 214 -7.74 8.11 15.01
C ASP A 214 -7.49 9.57 14.57
N LYS A 215 -6.36 10.14 15.01
CA LYS A 215 -5.98 11.50 14.62
C LYS A 215 -5.80 11.67 13.10
N ARG A 216 -5.25 10.65 12.41
CA ARG A 216 -5.08 10.70 10.94
C ARG A 216 -6.41 10.62 10.21
N LYS A 217 -7.38 9.87 10.75
CA LYS A 217 -8.73 9.82 10.20
C LYS A 217 -9.34 11.22 10.09
N GLU A 218 -9.19 12.05 11.14
CA GLU A 218 -9.69 13.42 11.15
C GLU A 218 -9.14 14.26 9.98
N ILE A 219 -7.85 14.14 9.69
CA ILE A 219 -7.21 14.85 8.55
C ILE A 219 -7.90 14.54 7.23
N PHE A 220 -8.29 13.28 7.01
CA PHE A 220 -8.91 12.88 5.74
C PHE A 220 -10.40 13.21 5.66
N GLU A 221 -11.10 13.33 6.80
CA GLU A 221 -12.52 13.67 6.82
C GLU A 221 -12.79 15.11 6.38
N ASP A 222 -11.84 16.01 6.62
CA ASP A 222 -11.92 17.41 6.22
C ASP A 222 -11.65 17.66 4.72
N ILE A 223 -11.03 16.67 4.03
CA ILE A 223 -10.65 16.81 2.64
C ILE A 223 -11.67 16.09 1.76
N LYS A 224 -12.80 16.74 1.49
CA LYS A 224 -13.80 16.20 0.56
C LYS A 224 -14.07 17.21 -0.56
N ASN A 225 -13.70 16.83 -1.76
CA ASN A 225 -14.02 17.55 -2.99
C ASN A 225 -14.42 16.55 -4.09
N GLU A 226 -14.80 17.04 -5.26
CA GLU A 226 -15.25 16.24 -6.40
C GLU A 226 -14.18 15.27 -6.94
N ASN A 227 -12.90 15.56 -6.67
CA ASN A 227 -11.77 14.73 -7.07
C ASN A 227 -11.42 13.66 -6.01
N TRP A 228 -12.31 13.42 -5.04
CA TRP A 228 -12.06 12.53 -3.93
C TRP A 228 -13.13 11.45 -3.79
N ILE A 229 -12.73 10.18 -3.72
CA ILE A 229 -13.59 9.06 -3.37
C ILE A 229 -13.04 8.33 -2.13
N THR A 230 -13.92 8.07 -1.16
CA THR A 230 -13.58 7.22 -0.02
C THR A 230 -14.16 5.83 -0.23
N ILE A 231 -13.31 4.83 -0.11
CA ILE A 231 -13.65 3.40 -0.23
C ILE A 231 -13.43 2.73 1.11
N GLU A 232 -14.47 2.08 1.62
CA GLU A 232 -14.35 1.33 2.86
C GLU A 232 -13.61 -0.01 2.62
N PHE A 233 -12.64 -0.29 3.48
CA PHE A 233 -11.89 -1.55 3.44
C PHE A 233 -12.82 -2.77 3.48
N LYS A 234 -13.86 -2.73 4.32
CA LYS A 234 -14.81 -3.83 4.45
C LYS A 234 -15.56 -4.09 3.15
N ASP A 235 -15.96 -3.05 2.43
CA ASP A 235 -16.73 -3.17 1.19
C ASP A 235 -15.89 -3.79 0.07
N LEU A 236 -14.58 -3.55 0.10
CA LEU A 236 -13.66 -4.09 -0.89
C LEU A 236 -13.15 -5.50 -0.54
N TYR A 237 -13.02 -5.84 0.75
CA TYR A 237 -12.31 -7.04 1.18
C TYR A 237 -13.11 -8.00 2.06
N SER A 238 -14.25 -7.60 2.61
CA SER A 238 -14.95 -8.36 3.65
C SER A 238 -16.38 -8.74 3.30
N SER A 239 -17.03 -7.99 2.41
CA SER A 239 -18.48 -8.03 2.20
C SER A 239 -18.95 -9.02 1.13
N GLY A 240 -18.08 -9.91 0.69
CA GLY A 240 -18.39 -10.89 -0.34
C GLY A 240 -18.10 -10.42 -1.77
N HIS A 241 -18.26 -11.36 -2.71
CA HIS A 241 -17.74 -11.17 -4.07
C HIS A 241 -18.43 -10.04 -4.83
N GLU A 242 -19.76 -9.98 -4.77
CA GLU A 242 -20.54 -9.01 -5.56
C GLU A 242 -20.32 -7.57 -5.10
N LEU A 243 -20.41 -7.31 -3.80
CA LEU A 243 -20.20 -5.96 -3.26
C LEU A 243 -18.76 -5.49 -3.49
N SER A 244 -17.79 -6.37 -3.31
CA SER A 244 -16.38 -6.02 -3.60
C SER A 244 -16.16 -5.72 -5.07
N TYR A 245 -16.81 -6.46 -5.98
CA TYR A 245 -16.73 -6.17 -7.42
C TYR A 245 -17.35 -4.82 -7.75
N ASN A 246 -18.55 -4.56 -7.26
CA ASN A 246 -19.23 -3.29 -7.47
C ASN A 246 -18.44 -2.11 -6.87
N THR A 247 -17.81 -2.32 -5.73
CA THR A 247 -16.92 -1.31 -5.12
C THR A 247 -15.67 -1.08 -5.96
N TYR A 248 -15.10 -2.14 -6.53
CA TYR A 248 -13.98 -2.01 -7.48
C TYR A 248 -14.39 -1.27 -8.75
N LEU A 249 -15.57 -1.54 -9.30
CA LEU A 249 -16.10 -0.81 -10.46
C LEU A 249 -16.25 0.68 -10.19
N LYS A 250 -16.68 1.09 -8.99
CA LYS A 250 -16.71 2.52 -8.62
C LYS A 250 -15.34 3.18 -8.70
N ILE A 251 -14.28 2.47 -8.31
CA ILE A 251 -12.90 2.97 -8.42
C ILE A 251 -12.52 3.10 -9.88
N VAL A 252 -12.81 2.08 -10.67
CA VAL A 252 -12.51 2.01 -12.10
C VAL A 252 -13.16 3.16 -12.87
N ASP A 253 -14.45 3.40 -12.63
CA ASP A 253 -15.20 4.51 -13.22
C ASP A 253 -14.62 5.85 -12.78
N PHE A 254 -14.30 5.98 -11.48
CA PHE A 254 -13.76 7.21 -10.94
C PHE A 254 -12.42 7.61 -11.57
N ILE A 255 -11.54 6.66 -11.87
CA ILE A 255 -10.28 6.93 -12.57
C ILE A 255 -10.38 6.83 -14.10
N ASN A 256 -11.58 6.59 -14.62
CA ASN A 256 -11.85 6.40 -16.03
C ASN A 256 -10.98 5.29 -16.68
N LEU A 257 -10.85 4.15 -15.98
CA LEU A 257 -10.13 2.98 -16.47
C LEU A 257 -11.05 2.14 -17.35
N ASP A 258 -10.68 1.93 -18.61
CA ASP A 258 -11.43 1.08 -19.53
C ASP A 258 -11.29 -0.40 -19.18
N ILE A 259 -12.30 -0.94 -18.47
CA ILE A 259 -12.37 -2.36 -18.10
C ILE A 259 -12.77 -3.28 -19.25
N HIS A 260 -13.29 -2.72 -20.34
CA HIS A 260 -13.72 -3.48 -21.52
C HIS A 260 -12.58 -3.64 -22.53
N SER A 261 -11.42 -3.06 -22.28
CA SER A 261 -10.26 -3.27 -23.13
C SER A 261 -9.90 -4.77 -23.17
N GLU A 262 -9.45 -5.25 -24.33
CA GLU A 262 -8.94 -6.64 -24.45
C GLU A 262 -7.85 -6.94 -23.43
N THR A 263 -7.09 -5.93 -23.04
CA THR A 263 -6.01 -6.03 -22.06
C THR A 263 -6.55 -6.35 -20.67
N PHE A 264 -7.59 -5.65 -20.24
CA PHE A 264 -8.24 -5.91 -18.96
C PHE A 264 -8.87 -7.31 -18.94
N ASN A 265 -9.57 -7.68 -20.01
CA ASN A 265 -10.19 -8.99 -20.16
C ASN A 265 -9.18 -10.14 -20.21
N LYS A 266 -8.04 -9.98 -20.89
CA LYS A 266 -6.94 -10.96 -20.87
C LYS A 266 -6.32 -11.09 -19.47
N CYS A 267 -6.29 -10.01 -18.70
CA CYS A 267 -5.85 -10.04 -17.32
C CYS A 267 -6.86 -10.75 -16.40
N GLN A 268 -8.15 -10.66 -16.64
CA GLN A 268 -9.19 -11.40 -15.90
C GLN A 268 -9.08 -12.92 -16.06
N GLY A 269 -8.76 -13.40 -17.26
CA GLY A 269 -8.64 -14.84 -17.55
C GLY A 269 -7.48 -15.55 -16.86
N SER A 270 -6.56 -14.82 -16.23
CA SER A 270 -5.32 -15.35 -15.65
C SER A 270 -5.25 -15.28 -14.11
N HIS A 271 -6.31 -15.58 -13.40
CA HIS A 271 -6.37 -15.59 -11.91
C HIS A 271 -6.31 -14.24 -11.20
N THR A 272 -6.72 -13.16 -11.82
CA THR A 272 -6.08 -11.90 -11.55
C THR A 272 -6.74 -11.07 -10.46
N TRP A 273 -7.89 -10.49 -10.71
CA TRP A 273 -8.44 -9.57 -9.70
C TRP A 273 -9.26 -10.31 -8.63
N VAL A 274 -9.98 -11.37 -9.03
CA VAL A 274 -10.71 -12.22 -8.08
C VAL A 274 -9.76 -12.85 -7.09
N ASP A 275 -8.61 -13.34 -7.55
CA ASP A 275 -7.57 -13.88 -6.68
C ASP A 275 -6.84 -12.82 -5.88
N MET A 276 -6.78 -11.57 -6.33
CA MET A 276 -6.21 -10.46 -5.58
C MET A 276 -7.12 -9.98 -4.46
N PHE A 277 -8.42 -9.88 -4.70
CA PHE A 277 -9.39 -9.42 -3.71
C PHE A 277 -9.94 -10.56 -2.86
N PHE A 278 -10.26 -11.70 -3.46
CA PHE A 278 -10.91 -12.82 -2.83
C PHE A 278 -10.06 -14.07 -2.81
N GLY A 279 -9.00 -14.05 -3.61
CA GLY A 279 -8.23 -15.23 -3.89
C GLY A 279 -7.81 -15.92 -2.65
N ASN A 280 -7.45 -17.14 -2.83
CA ASN A 280 -6.75 -18.00 -1.89
C ASN A 280 -5.58 -17.31 -1.16
N GLY A 281 -5.36 -16.01 -1.40
CA GLY A 281 -4.71 -14.99 -0.60
C GLY A 281 -5.40 -14.82 0.73
N LYS A 282 -5.51 -15.95 1.43
CA LYS A 282 -5.88 -15.91 2.81
C LYS A 282 -5.06 -14.84 3.46
N ARG A 283 -5.73 -13.82 4.02
CA ARG A 283 -5.08 -12.73 4.74
C ARG A 283 -4.09 -13.34 5.72
N VAL A 284 -2.92 -12.77 5.83
CA VAL A 284 -1.92 -13.20 6.83
C VAL A 284 -2.54 -13.19 8.22
N THR A 285 -3.43 -12.25 8.47
CA THR A 285 -4.23 -12.09 9.67
C THR A 285 -5.60 -12.76 9.53
N GLN A 286 -5.66 -14.06 9.27
CA GLN A 286 -6.89 -14.82 9.50
C GLN A 286 -7.10 -15.01 11.00
N ASN A 287 -8.35 -15.21 11.42
CA ASN A 287 -8.72 -15.40 12.83
C ASN A 287 -7.81 -16.39 13.57
N CYS A 288 -7.28 -17.41 12.87
CA CYS A 288 -6.32 -18.36 13.45
C CYS A 288 -4.99 -17.76 13.87
N VAL A 289 -4.63 -16.58 13.42
CA VAL A 289 -3.38 -15.91 13.81
C VAL A 289 -3.59 -15.05 15.06
N TYR A 290 -4.77 -14.45 15.21
CA TYR A 290 -5.09 -13.73 16.45
C TYR A 290 -5.06 -14.61 17.68
N ASP A 291 -5.50 -15.88 17.55
CA ASP A 291 -5.47 -16.86 18.65
C ASP A 291 -4.07 -17.17 19.17
N LYS A 292 -3.04 -16.81 18.42
CA LYS A 292 -1.63 -17.00 18.80
C LYS A 292 -1.05 -15.82 19.58
N ILE A 293 -1.79 -14.73 19.72
CA ILE A 293 -1.35 -13.58 20.53
C ILE A 293 -1.54 -13.94 22.00
N PRO A 294 -0.46 -14.06 22.79
CA PRO A 294 -0.54 -14.60 24.14
C PRO A 294 -1.48 -13.82 25.06
N ASN A 295 -1.50 -12.49 24.91
CA ASN A 295 -2.34 -11.59 25.72
C ASN A 295 -3.55 -11.03 24.95
N LEU A 296 -4.08 -11.75 23.95
CA LEU A 296 -5.22 -11.27 23.15
C LEU A 296 -6.44 -10.94 24.02
N LYS A 297 -6.75 -11.77 25.03
CA LYS A 297 -7.91 -11.53 25.91
C LYS A 297 -7.79 -10.22 26.68
N GLU A 298 -6.59 -9.93 27.16
CA GLU A 298 -6.29 -8.68 27.88
C GLU A 298 -6.44 -7.47 26.95
N ILE A 299 -5.90 -7.56 25.71
CA ILE A 299 -6.04 -6.53 24.69
C ILE A 299 -7.53 -6.27 24.38
N LEU A 300 -8.29 -7.32 24.10
CA LEU A 300 -9.73 -7.18 23.78
C LEU A 300 -10.50 -6.55 24.94
N SER A 301 -10.22 -6.97 26.19
CA SER A 301 -10.84 -6.36 27.37
C SER A 301 -10.46 -4.89 27.55
N HIS A 302 -9.20 -4.55 27.32
CA HIS A 302 -8.68 -3.18 27.48
C HIS A 302 -9.30 -2.19 26.47
N PHE A 303 -9.51 -2.64 25.23
CA PHE A 303 -10.09 -1.80 24.17
C PHE A 303 -11.62 -1.93 24.02
N ASP A 304 -12.27 -2.71 24.86
CA ASP A 304 -13.71 -3.01 24.76
C ASP A 304 -14.11 -3.59 23.38
N TYR A 305 -13.33 -4.56 22.91
CA TYR A 305 -13.54 -5.22 21.63
C TYR A 305 -13.89 -6.69 21.82
N THR A 306 -14.71 -7.22 20.91
CA THR A 306 -14.88 -8.67 20.75
C THR A 306 -13.92 -9.23 19.69
N LYS A 307 -13.73 -10.54 19.70
CA LYS A 307 -12.92 -11.23 18.68
C LYS A 307 -13.55 -11.12 17.29
N GLU A 308 -14.87 -11.12 17.22
CA GLU A 308 -15.65 -10.94 16.01
C GLU A 308 -15.41 -9.55 15.40
N GLN A 309 -15.50 -8.50 16.22
CA GLN A 309 -15.19 -7.13 15.80
C GLN A 309 -13.74 -7.01 15.29
N LEU A 310 -12.77 -7.66 15.96
CA LEU A 310 -11.39 -7.65 15.51
C LEU A 310 -11.21 -8.34 14.16
N SER A 311 -12.01 -9.36 13.86
CA SER A 311 -11.91 -10.13 12.61
C SER A 311 -12.46 -9.39 11.38
N GLU A 312 -13.22 -8.31 11.57
CA GLU A 312 -13.92 -7.56 10.51
C GLU A 312 -14.76 -8.46 9.57
N ARG A 313 -15.23 -9.57 10.10
CA ARG A 313 -16.20 -10.42 9.45
C ARG A 313 -17.58 -10.08 10.02
N ILE A 314 -18.07 -8.96 9.63
CA ILE A 314 -19.45 -8.56 9.93
C ILE A 314 -20.19 -8.42 8.61
#